data_ffbbc2da4c631bfd86989644561b737d
#
_entry.id   ffbbc2da4c631bfd86989644561b737d
#
_cell.length_a   1.000
_cell.length_b   1.000
_cell.length_c   1.000
_cell.angle_alpha   90.00
_cell.angle_beta   90.00
_cell.angle_gamma   90.00
#
_symmetry.space_group_name_H-M   'P 1'
#
loop_
_entity.id
_entity.type
_entity.pdbx_description
1 polymer ?
#
loop_
_entity_poly.entity_id
_entity_poly.type
_entity_poly.pdbx_seq_one_letter_code
_entity_poly.pdbx_strand_id
1 'polypeptide(L)'
;VEESMLFFDPIYKQVRFDVDEQGNPAGRYIDMPKGIRLIDGHTAEINLYAPGADKVTVDIFDCGKLNLVPSAQYPGYWTGTLGNLEEGFHYVVFDVNDTRVVNPDAPVGYGCFQTINYLDVPEHDFDCHMLRDIPHGHIRMEYYQSSQTGRQKLCYVYTPPQYEKTDKEYPV
;
A
#
# COMPACT_ATOMS: atom_id res chain seq x y z
N VAL A 1 8.01 -6.05 -14.63
CA VAL A 1 8.45 -5.98 -13.24
C VAL A 1 7.33 -6.56 -12.42
N GLU A 2 7.51 -7.72 -11.79
CA GLU A 2 6.55 -8.23 -10.82
C GLU A 2 6.58 -7.31 -9.61
N GLU A 3 5.43 -6.72 -9.29
CA GLU A 3 5.29 -5.90 -8.09
C GLU A 3 5.53 -6.77 -6.86
N SER A 4 6.34 -6.29 -5.92
CA SER A 4 6.56 -6.95 -4.64
C SER A 4 5.23 -7.12 -3.90
N MET A 5 4.91 -8.34 -3.49
CA MET A 5 3.71 -8.65 -2.71
C MET A 5 4.01 -8.70 -1.21
N LEU A 6 4.72 -7.71 -0.67
CA LEU A 6 5.00 -7.64 0.77
C LEU A 6 3.73 -7.56 1.62
N PHE A 7 2.66 -7.02 1.07
CA PHE A 7 1.36 -6.89 1.71
C PHE A 7 0.25 -7.10 0.67
N PHE A 8 -0.98 -7.11 1.09
CA PHE A 8 -2.11 -7.30 0.20
C PHE A 8 -2.12 -6.23 -0.90
N ASP A 9 -1.64 -6.60 -2.08
CA ASP A 9 -2.07 -5.89 -3.28
C ASP A 9 -3.58 -6.11 -3.39
N PRO A 10 -4.39 -5.07 -3.54
CA PRO A 10 -5.81 -5.23 -3.81
C PRO A 10 -5.98 -6.11 -5.04
N ILE A 11 -6.23 -7.40 -4.85
CA ILE A 11 -6.41 -8.40 -5.91
C ILE A 11 -7.65 -8.07 -6.76
N TYR A 12 -8.50 -7.22 -6.24
CA TYR A 12 -9.70 -6.77 -6.93
C TYR A 12 -9.39 -5.51 -7.73
N LYS A 13 -9.50 -5.62 -9.04
CA LYS A 13 -9.69 -4.44 -9.88
C LYS A 13 -10.82 -3.64 -9.25
N GLN A 14 -10.55 -2.41 -8.90
CA GLN A 14 -11.60 -1.52 -8.50
C GLN A 14 -12.50 -1.31 -9.70
N VAL A 15 -13.69 -1.84 -9.60
CA VAL A 15 -14.71 -1.68 -10.62
C VAL A 15 -15.81 -0.80 -10.06
N ARG A 16 -16.15 0.26 -10.77
CA ARG A 16 -17.41 0.96 -10.57
C ARG A 16 -18.46 0.39 -11.50
N PHE A 17 -19.66 0.28 -10.99
CA PHE A 17 -20.80 0.08 -11.85
C PHE A 17 -21.04 1.38 -12.62
N ASP A 18 -21.12 1.24 -13.95
CA ASP A 18 -21.73 2.27 -14.77
C ASP A 18 -23.20 2.41 -14.34
N VAL A 19 -23.69 3.60 -14.22
CA VAL A 19 -25.08 3.87 -13.87
C VAL A 19 -25.81 4.50 -15.04
N ASP A 20 -27.07 4.14 -15.22
CA ASP A 20 -27.95 4.77 -16.19
C ASP A 20 -28.35 6.20 -15.73
N GLU A 21 -29.11 6.90 -16.58
CA GLU A 21 -29.62 8.24 -16.29
C GLU A 21 -30.52 8.31 -15.04
N GLN A 22 -31.03 7.18 -14.59
CA GLN A 22 -31.86 7.04 -13.39
C GLN A 22 -31.05 6.64 -12.16
N GLY A 23 -29.72 6.42 -12.30
CA GLY A 23 -28.83 6.03 -11.22
C GLY A 23 -28.84 4.53 -10.90
N ASN A 24 -29.43 3.68 -11.75
CA ASN A 24 -29.39 2.23 -11.58
C ASN A 24 -28.11 1.64 -12.20
N PRO A 25 -27.60 0.50 -11.68
CA PRO A 25 -26.47 -0.18 -12.29
C PRO A 25 -26.74 -0.55 -13.75
N ALA A 26 -25.90 -0.03 -14.65
CA ALA A 26 -26.04 -0.29 -16.09
C ALA A 26 -25.40 -1.63 -16.53
N GLY A 27 -25.00 -2.47 -15.59
CA GLY A 27 -24.46 -3.82 -15.86
C GLY A 27 -23.06 -3.88 -16.48
N ARG A 28 -22.37 -2.75 -16.55
CA ARG A 28 -20.99 -2.66 -17.05
C ARG A 28 -20.03 -2.26 -15.93
N TYR A 29 -18.90 -2.96 -15.89
CA TYR A 29 -17.79 -2.61 -15.01
C TYR A 29 -16.82 -1.68 -15.72
N ILE A 30 -16.40 -0.63 -15.04
CA ILE A 30 -15.36 0.29 -15.53
C ILE A 30 -14.10 0.02 -14.72
N ASP A 31 -13.01 -0.31 -15.40
CA ASP A 31 -11.69 -0.42 -14.76
C ASP A 31 -11.27 0.97 -14.26
N MET A 32 -10.96 1.04 -12.97
CA MET A 32 -10.50 2.26 -12.34
C MET A 32 -8.97 2.27 -12.25
N PRO A 33 -8.33 3.44 -12.22
CA PRO A 33 -6.88 3.52 -12.11
C PRO A 33 -6.42 3.02 -10.73
N LYS A 34 -5.28 2.34 -10.68
CA LYS A 34 -4.60 2.03 -9.42
C LYS A 34 -4.20 3.33 -8.71
N GLY A 35 -4.29 3.36 -7.39
CA GLY A 35 -3.91 4.53 -6.60
C GLY A 35 -2.43 4.89 -6.73
N ILE A 36 -1.56 3.89 -6.78
CA ILE A 36 -0.13 4.03 -7.10
C ILE A 36 0.27 2.84 -7.98
N ARG A 37 1.05 3.11 -9.03
CA ARG A 37 1.59 2.09 -9.92
C ARG A 37 2.97 2.51 -10.43
N LEU A 38 3.96 1.65 -10.31
CA LEU A 38 5.23 1.84 -11.01
C LEU A 38 5.03 1.59 -12.52
N ILE A 39 5.41 2.57 -13.34
CA ILE A 39 5.34 2.49 -14.82
C ILE A 39 6.67 2.11 -15.45
N ASP A 40 7.75 2.38 -14.75
CA ASP A 40 9.10 1.84 -14.94
C ASP A 40 9.73 1.61 -13.56
N GLY A 41 10.95 1.17 -13.47
CA GLY A 41 11.60 0.87 -12.18
C GLY A 41 11.69 2.05 -11.20
N HIS A 42 11.56 3.30 -11.67
CA HIS A 42 11.82 4.49 -10.88
C HIS A 42 10.81 5.62 -11.09
N THR A 43 9.66 5.33 -11.69
CA THR A 43 8.59 6.31 -11.92
C THR A 43 7.25 5.76 -11.48
N ALA A 44 6.54 6.48 -10.63
CA ALA A 44 5.19 6.14 -10.20
C ALA A 44 4.14 7.02 -10.88
N GLU A 45 3.10 6.36 -11.37
CA GLU A 45 1.81 6.99 -11.67
C GLU A 45 0.96 6.93 -10.40
N ILE A 46 0.35 8.06 -10.07
CA ILE A 46 -0.39 8.24 -8.82
C ILE A 46 -1.78 8.74 -9.15
N ASN A 47 -2.79 8.10 -8.56
CA ASN A 47 -4.18 8.47 -8.75
C ASN A 47 -4.92 8.47 -7.42
N LEU A 48 -5.75 9.46 -7.16
CA LEU A 48 -6.62 9.54 -5.98
C LEU A 48 -8.02 10.00 -6.38
N TYR A 49 -9.04 9.28 -5.92
CA TYR A 49 -10.42 9.72 -6.07
C TYR A 49 -10.76 10.77 -5.02
N ALA A 50 -10.92 12.01 -5.44
CA ALA A 50 -11.25 13.13 -4.57
C ALA A 50 -12.17 14.13 -5.32
N PRO A 51 -13.42 13.73 -5.62
CA PRO A 51 -14.35 14.59 -6.33
C PRO A 51 -14.67 15.83 -5.49
N GLY A 52 -14.62 17.01 -6.11
CA GLY A 52 -14.87 18.29 -5.44
C GLY A 52 -13.70 18.81 -4.59
N ALA A 53 -12.54 18.19 -4.65
CA ALA A 53 -11.33 18.76 -4.07
C ALA A 53 -10.86 19.98 -4.85
N ASP A 54 -10.29 20.95 -4.15
CA ASP A 54 -9.63 22.12 -4.76
C ASP A 54 -8.13 21.89 -4.94
N LYS A 55 -7.56 21.04 -4.08
CA LYS A 55 -6.13 20.73 -4.06
C LYS A 55 -5.89 19.29 -3.59
N VAL A 56 -5.05 18.58 -4.31
CA VAL A 56 -4.59 17.26 -3.93
C VAL A 56 -3.09 17.19 -4.05
N THR A 57 -2.41 16.75 -3.00
CA THR A 57 -0.96 16.57 -2.98
C THR A 57 -0.59 15.17 -2.51
N VAL A 58 0.55 14.70 -2.97
CA VAL A 58 1.17 13.46 -2.51
C VAL A 58 2.60 13.74 -2.11
N ASP A 59 3.04 13.12 -1.02
CA ASP A 59 4.41 13.12 -0.53
C ASP A 59 4.89 11.68 -0.46
N ILE A 60 5.86 11.33 -1.28
CA ILE A 60 6.58 10.06 -1.21
C ILE A 60 7.87 10.33 -0.43
N PHE A 61 7.98 9.78 0.77
CA PHE A 61 9.11 10.06 1.67
C PHE A 61 10.43 9.71 0.99
N ASP A 62 11.38 10.60 1.14
CA ASP A 62 12.73 10.57 0.54
C ASP A 62 12.78 10.74 -0.99
N CYS A 63 11.62 10.72 -1.68
CA CYS A 63 11.54 10.88 -3.14
C CYS A 63 10.97 12.24 -3.57
N GLY A 64 10.07 12.84 -2.78
CA GLY A 64 9.57 14.19 -3.02
C GLY A 64 8.05 14.34 -3.01
N LYS A 65 7.61 15.57 -3.31
CA LYS A 65 6.20 15.98 -3.29
C LYS A 65 5.71 16.33 -4.68
N LEU A 66 4.45 16.01 -4.92
CA LEU A 66 3.77 16.31 -6.17
C LEU A 66 2.38 16.91 -5.90
N ASN A 67 2.02 17.96 -6.64
CA ASN A 67 0.64 18.39 -6.75
C ASN A 67 -0.03 17.60 -7.88
N LEU A 68 -1.09 16.87 -7.54
CA LEU A 68 -1.87 16.16 -8.53
C LEU A 68 -2.78 17.14 -9.29
N VAL A 69 -3.19 16.75 -10.48
CA VAL A 69 -4.13 17.52 -11.32
C VAL A 69 -5.38 16.70 -11.59
N PRO A 70 -6.55 17.33 -11.84
CA PRO A 70 -7.75 16.60 -12.23
C PRO A 70 -7.51 15.73 -13.45
N SER A 71 -7.91 14.46 -13.38
CA SER A 71 -7.75 13.51 -14.47
C SER A 71 -8.74 13.81 -15.60
N ALA A 72 -8.22 13.92 -16.82
CA ALA A 72 -9.06 14.05 -18.01
C ALA A 72 -9.75 12.71 -18.38
N GLN A 73 -9.16 11.57 -18.00
CA GLN A 73 -9.65 10.24 -18.35
C GLN A 73 -10.67 9.70 -17.34
N TYR A 74 -10.47 9.99 -16.06
CA TYR A 74 -11.26 9.42 -14.97
C TYR A 74 -11.92 10.55 -14.16
N PRO A 75 -13.20 10.87 -14.39
CA PRO A 75 -13.88 11.94 -13.67
C PRO A 75 -13.85 11.76 -12.16
N GLY A 76 -13.51 12.81 -11.44
CA GLY A 76 -13.37 12.81 -9.97
C GLY A 76 -12.03 12.29 -9.45
N TYR A 77 -11.16 11.77 -10.33
CA TYR A 77 -9.78 11.43 -9.97
C TYR A 77 -8.84 12.61 -10.18
N TRP A 78 -7.82 12.61 -9.35
CA TRP A 78 -6.64 13.44 -9.46
C TRP A 78 -5.46 12.56 -9.79
N THR A 79 -4.60 12.99 -10.70
CA THR A 79 -3.51 12.17 -11.24
C THR A 79 -2.21 12.96 -11.31
N GLY A 80 -1.11 12.23 -11.29
CA GLY A 80 0.22 12.78 -11.51
C GLY A 80 1.27 11.69 -11.64
N THR A 81 2.47 12.09 -12.01
CA THR A 81 3.62 11.19 -12.19
C THR A 81 4.81 11.77 -11.47
N LEU A 82 5.47 10.95 -10.65
CA LEU A 82 6.71 11.28 -9.97
C LEU A 82 7.81 10.32 -10.43
N GLY A 83 8.86 10.85 -11.02
CA GLY A 83 10.04 10.10 -11.46
C GLY A 83 11.23 10.28 -10.51
N ASN A 84 12.30 9.57 -10.83
CA ASN A 84 13.54 9.52 -10.04
C ASN A 84 13.31 9.01 -8.60
N LEU A 85 12.44 8.02 -8.46
CA LEU A 85 12.22 7.36 -7.18
C LEU A 85 13.49 6.59 -6.79
N GLU A 86 13.86 6.70 -5.53
CA GLU A 86 14.92 5.89 -4.96
C GLU A 86 14.43 4.47 -4.72
N GLU A 87 15.33 3.49 -4.80
CA GLU A 87 15.03 2.10 -4.48
C GLU A 87 14.71 1.95 -2.99
N GLY A 88 13.78 1.03 -2.67
CA GLY A 88 13.40 0.70 -1.31
C GLY A 88 11.95 1.00 -0.96
N PHE A 89 11.65 0.88 0.31
CA PHE A 89 10.31 1.05 0.87
C PHE A 89 10.07 2.51 1.28
N HIS A 90 9.02 3.11 0.73
CA HIS A 90 8.66 4.50 1.00
C HIS A 90 7.25 4.63 1.56
N TYR A 91 7.08 5.39 2.63
CA TYR A 91 5.76 5.83 3.05
C TYR A 91 5.21 6.88 2.10
N VAL A 92 3.91 6.81 1.85
CA VAL A 92 3.22 7.74 0.96
C VAL A 92 2.09 8.43 1.72
N VAL A 93 2.07 9.73 1.65
CA VAL A 93 1.07 10.57 2.32
C VAL A 93 0.29 11.35 1.27
N PHE A 94 -1.03 11.22 1.34
CA PHE A 94 -1.95 12.01 0.52
C PHE A 94 -2.60 13.08 1.38
N ASP A 95 -2.70 14.29 0.83
CA ASP A 95 -3.46 15.39 1.43
C ASP A 95 -4.49 15.90 0.42
N VAL A 96 -5.74 16.02 0.86
CA VAL A 96 -6.86 16.60 0.13
C VAL A 96 -7.31 17.86 0.86
N ASN A 97 -7.21 19.03 0.23
CA ASN A 97 -7.52 20.32 0.85
C ASN A 97 -6.83 20.48 2.21
N ASP A 98 -5.52 20.16 2.24
CA ASP A 98 -4.65 20.18 3.44
C ASP A 98 -5.07 19.21 4.57
N THR A 99 -5.95 18.25 4.29
CA THR A 99 -6.34 17.19 5.21
C THR A 99 -5.71 15.86 4.76
N ARG A 100 -4.98 15.19 5.66
CA ARG A 100 -4.38 13.89 5.40
C ARG A 100 -5.44 12.81 5.23
N VAL A 101 -5.31 12.03 4.17
CA VAL A 101 -6.20 10.91 3.86
C VAL A 101 -5.40 9.64 3.54
N VAL A 102 -6.03 8.49 3.72
CA VAL A 102 -5.52 7.22 3.21
C VAL A 102 -6.20 6.94 1.87
N ASN A 103 -5.39 6.68 0.85
CA ASN A 103 -5.88 6.27 -0.46
C ASN A 103 -6.20 4.77 -0.42
N PRO A 104 -7.47 4.36 -0.51
CA PRO A 104 -7.83 2.95 -0.47
C PRO A 104 -7.45 2.18 -1.75
N ASP A 105 -7.13 2.90 -2.81
CA ASP A 105 -6.78 2.36 -4.14
C ASP A 105 -5.27 2.12 -4.29
N ALA A 106 -4.49 2.51 -3.26
CA ALA A 106 -3.05 2.31 -3.17
C ALA A 106 -2.71 1.29 -2.08
N PRO A 107 -1.51 0.67 -2.09
CA PRO A 107 -1.07 -0.20 -1.02
C PRO A 107 -1.19 0.49 0.34
N VAL A 108 -1.77 -0.23 1.31
CA VAL A 108 -2.01 0.26 2.68
C VAL A 108 -1.31 -0.65 3.67
N GLY A 109 -0.53 -0.06 4.55
CA GLY A 109 0.12 -0.74 5.65
C GLY A 109 -0.15 -0.07 6.99
N TYR A 110 0.52 -0.56 8.03
CA TYR A 110 0.50 0.04 9.35
C TYR A 110 1.94 0.36 9.77
N GLY A 111 2.25 1.63 9.86
CA GLY A 111 3.57 2.12 10.24
C GLY A 111 3.48 3.41 11.02
N CYS A 112 4.50 3.73 11.82
CA CYS A 112 4.51 4.93 12.64
C CYS A 112 3.24 5.10 13.49
N PHE A 113 2.70 3.99 14.01
CA PHE A 113 1.48 3.92 14.84
C PHE A 113 0.18 4.34 14.13
N GLN A 114 0.14 4.31 12.81
CA GLN A 114 -1.03 4.67 12.03
C GLN A 114 -1.15 3.84 10.76
N THR A 115 -2.35 3.83 10.19
CA THR A 115 -2.58 3.35 8.82
C THR A 115 -1.99 4.36 7.85
N ILE A 116 -1.17 3.88 6.90
CA ILE A 116 -0.45 4.73 5.96
C ILE A 116 -0.31 4.00 4.62
N ASN A 117 -0.35 4.74 3.52
CA ASN A 117 0.00 4.19 2.22
C ASN A 117 1.51 4.00 2.10
N TYR A 118 1.91 3.10 1.23
CA TYR A 118 3.33 2.87 0.93
C TYR A 118 3.53 2.55 -0.55
N LEU A 119 4.78 2.66 -0.97
CA LEU A 119 5.29 2.26 -2.26
C LEU A 119 6.58 1.48 -2.02
N ASP A 120 6.72 0.34 -2.68
CA ASP A 120 7.94 -0.45 -2.69
C ASP A 120 8.57 -0.33 -4.08
N VAL A 121 9.73 0.31 -4.15
CA VAL A 121 10.50 0.47 -5.38
C VAL A 121 11.55 -0.65 -5.41
N PRO A 122 11.50 -1.55 -6.40
CA PRO A 122 12.38 -2.70 -6.44
C PRO A 122 13.85 -2.33 -6.34
N GLU A 123 14.56 -2.96 -5.41
CA GLU A 123 16.00 -2.78 -5.22
C GLU A 123 16.77 -3.70 -6.18
N HIS A 124 17.82 -3.15 -6.80
CA HIS A 124 18.59 -3.87 -7.81
C HIS A 124 19.36 -5.08 -7.22
N ASP A 125 19.95 -4.91 -6.05
CA ASP A 125 20.83 -5.90 -5.44
C ASP A 125 20.24 -6.58 -4.20
N PHE A 126 18.98 -6.29 -3.85
CA PHE A 126 18.36 -6.74 -2.62
C PHE A 126 16.94 -7.27 -2.86
N ASP A 127 16.82 -8.59 -2.88
CA ASP A 127 15.58 -9.29 -3.19
C ASP A 127 15.10 -10.24 -2.07
N CYS A 128 15.69 -10.14 -0.87
CA CYS A 128 15.39 -11.05 0.22
C CYS A 128 13.93 -10.95 0.74
N HIS A 129 13.26 -9.84 0.46
CA HIS A 129 11.85 -9.60 0.79
C HIS A 129 10.88 -10.09 -0.28
N MET A 130 11.39 -10.43 -1.47
CA MET A 130 10.55 -10.96 -2.55
C MET A 130 10.07 -12.38 -2.23
N LEU A 131 8.80 -12.63 -2.57
CA LEU A 131 8.23 -13.96 -2.41
C LEU A 131 8.93 -14.96 -3.32
N ARG A 132 9.45 -16.04 -2.74
CA ARG A 132 10.13 -17.11 -3.43
C ARG A 132 9.49 -18.46 -3.11
N ASP A 133 9.62 -19.42 -4.00
CA ASP A 133 9.19 -20.82 -3.75
C ASP A 133 10.24 -21.55 -2.88
N ILE A 134 10.27 -21.17 -1.61
CA ILE A 134 11.12 -21.75 -0.56
C ILE A 134 10.27 -22.00 0.69
N PRO A 135 10.71 -22.86 1.63
CA PRO A 135 10.01 -22.99 2.90
C PRO A 135 9.95 -21.65 3.64
N HIS A 136 8.76 -21.21 3.99
CA HIS A 136 8.51 -19.98 4.73
C HIS A 136 8.24 -20.27 6.21
N GLY A 137 8.57 -19.30 7.06
CA GLY A 137 8.17 -19.27 8.44
C GLY A 137 6.71 -18.81 8.63
N HIS A 138 6.33 -18.65 9.88
CA HIS A 138 4.98 -18.19 10.26
C HIS A 138 5.06 -16.94 11.10
N ILE A 139 4.10 -16.03 10.90
CA ILE A 139 3.87 -14.91 11.82
C ILE A 139 2.67 -15.27 12.68
N ARG A 140 2.88 -15.31 14.00
CA ARG A 140 1.85 -15.55 14.99
C ARG A 140 1.48 -14.27 15.69
N MET A 141 0.22 -14.10 15.96
CA MET A 141 -0.31 -13.02 16.76
C MET A 141 -0.53 -13.54 18.18
N GLU A 142 0.29 -13.07 19.12
CA GLU A 142 0.27 -13.55 20.50
C GLU A 142 -0.20 -12.47 21.48
N TYR A 143 -1.17 -12.82 22.30
CA TYR A 143 -1.66 -11.97 23.38
C TYR A 143 -1.03 -12.38 24.70
N TYR A 144 -0.51 -11.42 25.44
CA TYR A 144 0.09 -11.67 26.75
C TYR A 144 -0.25 -10.59 27.76
N GLN A 145 -0.23 -10.96 29.04
CA GLN A 145 -0.36 -10.01 30.14
C GLN A 145 1.00 -9.41 30.47
N SER A 146 1.16 -8.12 30.22
CA SER A 146 2.41 -7.42 30.55
C SER A 146 2.47 -7.13 32.06
N SER A 147 3.48 -7.67 32.73
CA SER A 147 3.74 -7.38 34.16
C SER A 147 4.18 -5.93 34.41
N GLN A 148 4.83 -5.32 33.40
CA GLN A 148 5.32 -3.94 33.48
C GLN A 148 4.21 -2.89 33.39
N THR A 149 3.21 -3.14 32.54
CA THR A 149 2.14 -2.17 32.30
C THR A 149 0.81 -2.54 32.95
N GLY A 150 0.70 -3.75 33.52
CA GLY A 150 -0.55 -4.28 34.05
C GLY A 150 -1.67 -4.45 33.02
N ARG A 151 -1.34 -4.45 31.72
CA ARG A 151 -2.31 -4.50 30.62
C ARG A 151 -2.04 -5.66 29.69
N GLN A 152 -3.09 -6.12 29.05
CA GLN A 152 -2.98 -7.05 27.94
C GLN A 152 -2.29 -6.37 26.76
N LYS A 153 -1.36 -7.06 26.14
CA LYS A 153 -0.56 -6.61 25.00
C LYS A 153 -0.67 -7.63 23.87
N LEU A 154 -0.34 -7.17 22.69
CA LEU A 154 -0.21 -7.97 21.47
C LEU A 154 1.21 -7.85 20.95
N CYS A 155 1.78 -8.97 20.51
CA CYS A 155 2.99 -8.97 19.69
C CYS A 155 2.84 -9.92 18.50
N TYR A 156 3.61 -9.68 17.48
CA TYR A 156 3.77 -10.59 16.36
C TYR A 156 5.10 -11.34 16.53
N VAL A 157 5.02 -12.66 16.50
CA VAL A 157 6.18 -13.54 16.66
C VAL A 157 6.44 -14.25 15.35
N TYR A 158 7.60 -14.02 14.74
CA TYR A 158 8.05 -14.80 13.60
C TYR A 158 8.69 -16.10 14.09
N THR A 159 8.22 -17.22 13.56
CA THR A 159 8.84 -18.53 13.75
C THR A 159 9.42 -19.02 12.42
N PRO A 160 10.70 -19.43 12.36
CA PRO A 160 11.32 -19.86 11.12
C PRO A 160 10.69 -21.13 10.56
N PRO A 161 10.99 -21.50 9.29
CA PRO A 161 10.49 -22.74 8.70
C PRO A 161 10.84 -23.95 9.57
N GLN A 162 9.88 -24.87 9.72
CA GLN A 162 10.00 -26.10 10.52
C GLN A 162 10.15 -25.90 12.04
N TYR A 163 9.96 -24.70 12.57
CA TYR A 163 10.04 -24.43 14.00
C TYR A 163 9.28 -25.45 14.85
N GLU A 164 8.05 -25.81 14.43
CA GLU A 164 7.18 -26.78 15.13
C GLU A 164 7.66 -28.24 15.04
N LYS A 165 8.66 -28.52 14.20
CA LYS A 165 9.11 -29.90 13.91
C LYS A 165 10.48 -30.20 14.51
N THR A 166 11.04 -29.27 15.26
CA THR A 166 12.39 -29.40 15.82
C THR A 166 12.41 -28.90 17.25
N ASP A 167 13.27 -29.51 18.09
CA ASP A 167 13.54 -29.08 19.46
C ASP A 167 14.69 -28.05 19.52
N LYS A 168 15.02 -27.45 18.37
CA LYS A 168 16.09 -26.45 18.30
C LYS A 168 15.68 -25.16 19.00
N GLU A 169 16.55 -24.66 19.87
CA GLU A 169 16.39 -23.33 20.45
C GLU A 169 16.81 -22.24 19.46
N TYR A 170 16.05 -21.16 19.43
CA TYR A 170 16.30 -20.00 18.60
C TYR A 170 16.50 -18.76 19.48
N PRO A 171 17.39 -17.85 19.09
CA PRO A 171 17.54 -16.59 19.80
C PRO A 171 16.27 -15.75 19.71
N VAL A 172 15.98 -14.99 20.77
CA VAL A 172 14.84 -14.06 20.87
C VAL A 172 15.39 -12.63 20.96
#